data_6ba375b4759f202af45aca41e0810f98
#
_entry.id   6ba375b4759f202af45aca41e0810f98
#
_cell.length_a   1.000
_cell.length_b   1.000
_cell.length_c   1.000
_cell.angle_alpha   90.00
_cell.angle_beta   90.00
_cell.angle_gamma   90.00
#
_symmetry.space_group_name_H-M   'P 1'
#
loop_
_entity.id
_entity.type
_entity.pdbx_description
1 polymer ?
#
loop_
_entity_poly.entity_id
_entity_poly.type
_entity_poly.pdbx_seq_one_letter_code
_entity_poly.pdbx_strand_id
1 'polypeptide(L)'
;GLSIDWGREISTCDEQYYKHQQLFFIEMYEKGLVYRKENYVNWDPVDQTVLANEQVIDGKGWRSGATVERKKLNQWFFNISKFSEDLLESLNKLDNWPNKVKTMQKNWIGKSFGCEINFKIKGPLPVKEIKCFTTRPDTLFGFSFLALSVDHPISKFYEDDQDFIKFKEECSKTGTTEESIAQGEKIGFKTTLE
;
A
#
# COMPACT_ATOMS: atom_id res chain seq x y z
N GLY A 1 -1.43 -7.89 -45.54
CA GLY A 1 -1.39 -6.64 -44.80
C GLY A 1 -2.62 -6.46 -43.94
N LEU A 2 -2.54 -5.63 -42.93
CA LEU A 2 -3.68 -5.24 -42.12
C LEU A 2 -4.34 -4.01 -42.73
N SER A 3 -5.69 -3.98 -42.76
CA SER A 3 -6.45 -2.83 -43.21
C SER A 3 -6.52 -1.79 -42.09
N ILE A 4 -5.46 -1.01 -41.96
CA ILE A 4 -5.33 0.05 -40.94
C ILE A 4 -5.55 1.40 -41.62
N ASP A 5 -6.38 2.23 -41.02
CA ASP A 5 -6.54 3.63 -41.43
C ASP A 5 -5.45 4.49 -40.80
N TRP A 6 -4.34 4.64 -41.52
CA TRP A 6 -3.19 5.44 -41.10
C TRP A 6 -3.50 6.94 -40.89
N GLY A 7 -4.58 7.44 -41.49
CA GLY A 7 -5.04 8.81 -41.26
C GLY A 7 -5.61 9.04 -39.86
N ARG A 8 -5.83 7.96 -39.09
CA ARG A 8 -6.32 7.97 -37.72
C ARG A 8 -5.24 7.57 -36.72
N GLU A 9 -3.99 7.60 -37.13
CA GLU A 9 -2.87 7.39 -36.20
C GLU A 9 -2.84 8.48 -35.15
N ILE A 10 -2.70 8.06 -33.88
CA ILE A 10 -2.56 8.94 -32.72
C ILE A 10 -1.38 8.50 -31.86
N SER A 11 -0.76 9.45 -31.20
CA SER A 11 0.24 9.17 -30.19
C SER A 11 -0.26 9.67 -28.82
N THR A 12 -0.18 8.81 -27.81
CA THR A 12 -0.63 9.16 -26.46
C THR A 12 0.27 10.20 -25.78
N CYS A 13 1.47 10.45 -26.31
CA CYS A 13 2.39 11.48 -25.85
C CYS A 13 2.21 12.83 -26.56
N ASP A 14 1.31 12.93 -27.54
CA ASP A 14 1.01 14.18 -28.22
C ASP A 14 0.20 15.11 -27.32
N GLU A 15 0.52 16.43 -27.38
CA GLU A 15 -0.17 17.44 -26.60
C GLU A 15 -1.69 17.44 -26.86
N GLN A 16 -2.10 17.21 -28.12
CA GLN A 16 -3.51 17.15 -28.50
C GLN A 16 -4.23 15.97 -27.85
N TYR A 17 -3.50 14.91 -27.49
CA TYR A 17 -4.05 13.75 -26.79
C TYR A 17 -4.02 13.94 -25.27
N TYR A 18 -2.85 14.18 -24.66
CA TYR A 18 -2.73 14.17 -23.21
C TYR A 18 -3.38 15.39 -22.53
N LYS A 19 -3.64 16.49 -23.24
CA LYS A 19 -4.40 17.62 -22.67
C LYS A 19 -5.77 17.19 -22.14
N HIS A 20 -6.40 16.21 -22.78
CA HIS A 20 -7.70 15.68 -22.33
C HIS A 20 -7.54 14.85 -21.05
N GLN A 21 -6.44 14.11 -20.92
CA GLN A 21 -6.13 13.39 -19.68
C GLN A 21 -5.84 14.36 -18.52
N GLN A 22 -5.12 15.44 -18.81
CA GLN A 22 -4.86 16.48 -17.80
C GLN A 22 -6.15 17.18 -17.35
N LEU A 23 -7.04 17.51 -18.27
CA LEU A 23 -8.34 18.08 -17.95
C LEU A 23 -9.16 17.12 -17.08
N PHE A 24 -9.25 15.86 -17.48
CA PHE A 24 -9.94 14.83 -16.70
C PHE A 24 -9.36 14.66 -15.28
N PHE A 25 -8.03 14.72 -15.14
CA PHE A 25 -7.37 14.70 -13.83
C PHE A 25 -7.78 15.90 -12.97
N ILE A 26 -7.84 17.11 -13.54
CA ILE A 26 -8.26 18.32 -12.85
C ILE A 26 -9.72 18.20 -12.37
N GLU A 27 -10.62 17.72 -13.23
CA GLU A 27 -12.02 17.48 -12.87
C GLU A 27 -12.17 16.48 -11.72
N MET A 28 -11.36 15.40 -11.72
CA MET A 28 -11.33 14.44 -10.62
C MET A 28 -10.81 15.07 -9.32
N TYR A 29 -9.79 15.91 -9.42
CA TYR A 29 -9.25 16.64 -8.27
C TYR A 29 -10.29 17.59 -7.67
N GLU A 30 -10.97 18.38 -8.49
CA GLU A 30 -12.05 19.30 -8.06
C GLU A 30 -13.22 18.57 -7.39
N LYS A 31 -13.49 17.34 -7.82
CA LYS A 31 -14.50 16.45 -7.19
C LYS A 31 -14.01 15.73 -5.94
N GLY A 32 -12.77 15.98 -5.49
CA GLY A 32 -12.18 15.31 -4.32
C GLY A 32 -11.92 13.80 -4.51
N LEU A 33 -11.79 13.36 -5.77
CA LEU A 33 -11.47 11.98 -6.11
C LEU A 33 -9.97 11.72 -6.20
N VAL A 34 -9.17 12.78 -6.20
CA VAL A 34 -7.71 12.73 -6.23
C VAL A 34 -7.17 13.61 -5.11
N TYR A 35 -6.14 13.14 -4.41
CA TYR A 35 -5.49 13.86 -3.32
C TYR A 35 -3.98 13.61 -3.30
N ARG A 36 -3.24 14.46 -2.62
CA ARG A 36 -1.79 14.28 -2.39
C ARG A 36 -1.53 13.78 -0.98
N LYS A 37 -0.63 12.82 -0.86
CA LYS A 37 -0.20 12.27 0.41
C LYS A 37 1.26 11.82 0.32
N GLU A 38 1.99 11.99 1.41
CA GLU A 38 3.28 11.31 1.57
C GLU A 38 3.08 9.82 1.80
N ASN A 39 3.78 9.00 1.04
CA ASN A 39 3.80 7.56 1.22
C ASN A 39 5.16 6.99 0.84
N TYR A 40 5.45 5.80 1.35
CA TYR A 40 6.61 5.05 0.93
C TYR A 40 6.38 4.46 -0.45
N VAL A 41 7.41 4.58 -1.28
CA VAL A 41 7.43 4.04 -2.65
C VAL A 41 8.70 3.22 -2.84
N ASN A 42 8.67 2.30 -3.79
CA ASN A 42 9.85 1.60 -4.24
C ASN A 42 10.63 2.55 -5.17
N TRP A 43 11.82 2.95 -4.77
CA TRP A 43 12.67 3.87 -5.51
C TRP A 43 13.85 3.14 -6.14
N ASP A 44 14.02 3.31 -7.43
CA ASP A 44 15.21 2.85 -8.13
C ASP A 44 16.24 3.99 -8.16
N PRO A 45 17.40 3.84 -7.49
CA PRO A 45 18.40 4.90 -7.41
C PRO A 45 19.18 5.10 -8.71
N VAL A 46 19.21 4.10 -9.59
CA VAL A 46 19.90 4.16 -10.89
C VAL A 46 19.01 4.81 -11.94
N ASP A 47 17.79 4.31 -12.09
CA ASP A 47 16.82 4.86 -13.04
C ASP A 47 16.14 6.14 -12.51
N GLN A 48 16.36 6.49 -11.24
CA GLN A 48 15.78 7.66 -10.55
C GLN A 48 14.26 7.75 -10.71
N THR A 49 13.58 6.61 -10.54
CA THR A 49 12.14 6.51 -10.75
C THR A 49 11.46 5.66 -9.67
N VAL A 50 10.15 5.85 -9.53
CA VAL A 50 9.29 5.02 -8.68
C VAL A 50 8.91 3.77 -9.45
N LEU A 51 9.02 2.61 -8.79
CA LEU A 51 8.63 1.32 -9.33
C LEU A 51 7.34 0.82 -8.69
N ALA A 52 6.45 0.26 -9.52
CA ALA A 52 5.33 -0.55 -9.03
C ALA A 52 5.84 -1.85 -8.41
N ASN A 53 5.03 -2.51 -7.57
CA ASN A 53 5.44 -3.75 -6.91
C ASN A 53 5.85 -4.83 -7.92
N GLU A 54 5.15 -4.93 -9.05
CA GLU A 54 5.40 -5.88 -10.14
C GLU A 54 6.72 -5.63 -10.87
N GLN A 55 7.29 -4.44 -10.69
CA GLN A 55 8.58 -4.03 -11.28
C GLN A 55 9.76 -4.28 -10.33
N VAL A 56 9.49 -4.83 -9.15
CA VAL A 56 10.52 -5.21 -8.18
C VAL A 56 10.61 -6.74 -8.15
N ILE A 57 11.76 -7.27 -8.58
CA ILE A 57 12.04 -8.70 -8.64
C ILE A 57 13.22 -8.98 -7.69
N ASP A 58 13.01 -9.81 -6.69
CA ASP A 58 14.04 -10.17 -5.69
C ASP A 58 14.70 -8.94 -5.04
N GLY A 59 13.89 -7.89 -4.74
CA GLY A 59 14.36 -6.64 -4.15
C GLY A 59 15.14 -5.73 -5.10
N LYS A 60 15.12 -6.02 -6.41
CA LYS A 60 15.82 -5.26 -7.44
C LYS A 60 14.87 -4.70 -8.48
N GLY A 61 15.21 -3.55 -9.04
CA GLY A 61 14.50 -2.98 -10.18
C GLY A 61 14.60 -3.89 -11.41
N TRP A 62 13.46 -4.18 -12.02
CA TRP A 62 13.35 -5.11 -13.15
C TRP A 62 14.21 -4.74 -14.37
N ARG A 63 14.51 -3.46 -14.54
CA ARG A 63 15.28 -2.92 -15.66
C ARG A 63 16.72 -2.62 -15.28
N SER A 64 16.95 -1.90 -14.19
CA SER A 64 18.29 -1.47 -13.77
C SER A 64 19.09 -2.58 -13.07
N GLY A 65 18.41 -3.54 -12.43
CA GLY A 65 19.01 -4.52 -11.54
C GLY A 65 19.53 -3.94 -10.23
N ALA A 66 19.33 -2.65 -9.99
CA ALA A 66 19.72 -1.98 -8.74
C ALA A 66 18.84 -2.43 -7.57
N THR A 67 19.42 -2.47 -6.37
CA THR A 67 18.65 -2.69 -5.15
C THR A 67 17.67 -1.54 -4.95
N VAL A 68 16.40 -1.90 -4.78
CA VAL A 68 15.31 -0.92 -4.60
C VAL A 68 15.36 -0.36 -3.17
N GLU A 69 15.21 0.94 -3.06
CA GLU A 69 15.15 1.67 -1.80
C GLU A 69 13.71 2.03 -1.45
N ARG A 70 13.36 2.01 -0.17
CA ARG A 70 12.10 2.60 0.32
C ARG A 70 12.29 4.09 0.53
N LYS A 71 11.63 4.90 -0.28
CA LYS A 71 11.70 6.37 -0.21
C LYS A 71 10.34 6.98 0.06
N LYS A 72 10.30 7.94 0.97
CA LYS A 72 9.07 8.67 1.29
C LYS A 72 8.92 9.83 0.32
N LEU A 73 7.89 9.79 -0.50
CA LEU A 73 7.59 10.82 -1.49
C LEU A 73 6.15 11.30 -1.38
N ASN A 74 5.94 12.57 -1.75
CA ASN A 74 4.62 13.14 -1.85
C ASN A 74 4.03 12.78 -3.23
N GLN A 75 3.03 11.90 -3.22
CA GLN A 75 2.43 11.30 -4.42
C GLN A 75 0.94 11.64 -4.54
N TRP A 76 0.42 11.51 -5.75
CA TRP A 76 -0.98 11.59 -6.05
C TRP A 76 -1.66 10.24 -5.85
N PHE A 77 -2.83 10.26 -5.22
CA PHE A 77 -3.65 9.07 -4.96
C PHE A 77 -5.06 9.29 -5.45
N PHE A 78 -5.63 8.27 -6.09
CA PHE A 78 -7.05 8.19 -6.34
C PHE A 78 -7.78 7.65 -5.11
N ASN A 79 -8.89 8.26 -4.74
CA ASN A 79 -9.70 7.84 -3.60
C ASN A 79 -10.61 6.66 -3.99
N ILE A 80 -10.00 5.56 -4.42
CA ILE A 80 -10.71 4.39 -4.95
C ILE A 80 -11.56 3.72 -3.87
N SER A 81 -11.07 3.65 -2.65
CA SER A 81 -11.75 2.99 -1.52
C SER A 81 -13.11 3.61 -1.18
N LYS A 82 -13.33 4.88 -1.55
CA LYS A 82 -14.64 5.53 -1.42
C LYS A 82 -15.76 4.81 -2.18
N PHE A 83 -15.42 4.11 -3.25
CA PHE A 83 -16.37 3.42 -4.12
C PHE A 83 -16.48 1.92 -3.85
N SER A 84 -15.77 1.39 -2.87
CA SER A 84 -15.68 -0.06 -2.63
C SER A 84 -17.05 -0.69 -2.38
N GLU A 85 -17.91 -0.04 -1.59
CA GLU A 85 -19.26 -0.55 -1.29
C GLU A 85 -20.15 -0.52 -2.53
N ASP A 86 -20.19 0.62 -3.23
CA ASP A 86 -20.98 0.79 -4.46
C ASP A 86 -20.57 -0.21 -5.55
N LEU A 87 -19.25 -0.47 -5.67
CA LEU A 87 -18.72 -1.45 -6.60
C LEU A 87 -19.17 -2.86 -6.23
N LEU A 88 -19.12 -3.21 -4.94
CA LEU A 88 -19.53 -4.52 -4.45
C LEU A 88 -21.04 -4.75 -4.69
N GLU A 89 -21.86 -3.78 -4.37
CA GLU A 89 -23.31 -3.86 -4.61
C GLU A 89 -23.66 -3.93 -6.10
N SER A 90 -22.93 -3.16 -6.93
CA SER A 90 -23.15 -3.13 -8.37
C SER A 90 -22.84 -4.45 -9.08
N LEU A 91 -22.03 -5.33 -8.49
CA LEU A 91 -21.83 -6.68 -9.02
C LEU A 91 -23.14 -7.47 -9.14
N ASN A 92 -24.12 -7.21 -8.28
CA ASN A 92 -25.42 -7.86 -8.32
C ASN A 92 -26.29 -7.42 -9.51
N LYS A 93 -25.97 -6.28 -10.14
CA LYS A 93 -26.70 -5.71 -11.27
C LYS A 93 -26.09 -6.11 -12.63
N LEU A 94 -24.98 -6.86 -12.62
CA LEU A 94 -24.25 -7.26 -13.81
C LEU A 94 -24.73 -8.66 -14.29
N ASP A 95 -25.98 -8.76 -14.76
CA ASP A 95 -26.62 -10.04 -15.07
C ASP A 95 -25.87 -10.82 -16.16
N ASN A 96 -25.29 -10.14 -17.14
CA ASN A 96 -24.57 -10.75 -18.24
C ASN A 96 -23.12 -11.13 -17.94
N TRP A 97 -22.63 -10.85 -16.72
CA TRP A 97 -21.27 -11.21 -16.34
C TRP A 97 -21.18 -12.66 -15.85
N PRO A 98 -20.15 -13.41 -16.25
CA PRO A 98 -19.90 -14.75 -15.73
C PRO A 98 -19.76 -14.75 -14.21
N ASN A 99 -20.36 -15.71 -13.52
CA ASN A 99 -20.29 -15.82 -12.07
C ASN A 99 -18.85 -15.91 -11.53
N LYS A 100 -17.96 -16.58 -12.28
CA LYS A 100 -16.53 -16.65 -11.91
C LYS A 100 -15.92 -15.27 -11.83
N VAL A 101 -16.21 -14.37 -12.77
CA VAL A 101 -15.69 -13.00 -12.77
C VAL A 101 -16.26 -12.19 -11.62
N LYS A 102 -17.57 -12.29 -11.36
CA LYS A 102 -18.21 -11.63 -10.21
C LYS A 102 -17.56 -12.06 -8.89
N THR A 103 -17.30 -13.37 -8.72
CA THR A 103 -16.62 -13.90 -7.54
C THR A 103 -15.20 -13.37 -7.39
N MET A 104 -14.43 -13.31 -8.49
CA MET A 104 -13.09 -12.75 -8.47
C MET A 104 -13.10 -11.26 -8.04
N GLN A 105 -14.02 -10.45 -8.58
CA GLN A 105 -14.16 -9.04 -8.22
C GLN A 105 -14.56 -8.87 -6.74
N LYS A 106 -15.53 -9.66 -6.27
CA LYS A 106 -15.94 -9.67 -4.86
C LYS A 106 -14.79 -10.00 -3.92
N ASN A 107 -14.01 -11.02 -4.24
CA ASN A 107 -12.85 -11.42 -3.45
C ASN A 107 -11.73 -10.37 -3.48
N TRP A 108 -11.55 -9.70 -4.61
CA TRP A 108 -10.59 -8.62 -4.76
C TRP A 108 -10.95 -7.41 -3.90
N ILE A 109 -12.23 -6.99 -3.89
CA ILE A 109 -12.72 -5.91 -3.03
C ILE A 109 -12.56 -6.28 -1.55
N GLY A 110 -12.81 -7.55 -1.20
CA GLY A 110 -12.44 -8.13 0.08
C GLY A 110 -13.11 -7.49 1.30
N LYS A 111 -14.41 -7.16 1.22
CA LYS A 111 -15.14 -6.61 2.37
C LYS A 111 -15.02 -7.53 3.58
N SER A 112 -14.50 -6.98 4.68
CA SER A 112 -14.34 -7.68 5.95
C SER A 112 -15.00 -6.91 7.09
N PHE A 113 -15.36 -7.64 8.15
CA PHE A 113 -15.90 -7.06 9.38
C PHE A 113 -14.93 -7.34 10.52
N GLY A 114 -14.80 -6.38 11.43
CA GLY A 114 -13.89 -6.50 12.56
C GLY A 114 -14.18 -5.47 13.63
N CYS A 115 -13.33 -5.45 14.64
CA CYS A 115 -13.40 -4.52 15.77
C CYS A 115 -12.14 -3.70 15.90
N GLU A 116 -12.27 -2.43 16.29
CA GLU A 116 -11.16 -1.64 16.82
C GLU A 116 -11.02 -1.91 18.32
N ILE A 117 -9.78 -2.12 18.75
CA ILE A 117 -9.43 -2.36 20.13
C ILE A 117 -8.37 -1.34 20.53
N ASN A 118 -8.58 -0.67 21.66
CA ASN A 118 -7.62 0.25 22.23
C ASN A 118 -6.86 -0.44 23.37
N PHE A 119 -5.57 -0.66 23.17
CA PHE A 119 -4.67 -1.19 24.19
C PHE A 119 -4.04 -0.03 24.95
N LYS A 120 -4.16 -0.04 26.28
CA LYS A 120 -3.48 0.93 27.16
C LYS A 120 -2.04 0.52 27.35
N ILE A 121 -1.13 1.46 27.17
CA ILE A 121 0.31 1.25 27.36
C ILE A 121 0.67 1.64 28.78
N LYS A 122 1.35 0.74 29.48
CA LYS A 122 2.06 1.04 30.72
C LYS A 122 3.53 1.27 30.40
N GLY A 123 4.05 2.42 30.79
CA GLY A 123 5.45 2.76 30.54
C GLY A 123 5.71 4.27 30.52
N PRO A 124 6.97 4.68 30.34
CA PRO A 124 7.40 6.08 30.42
C PRO A 124 7.05 6.90 29.17
N LEU A 125 6.52 6.28 28.12
CA LEU A 125 6.22 6.99 26.87
C LEU A 125 5.02 7.94 27.00
N PRO A 126 5.02 9.04 26.23
CA PRO A 126 3.90 9.98 26.20
C PRO A 126 2.66 9.37 25.52
N VAL A 127 2.83 8.36 24.66
CA VAL A 127 1.73 7.62 24.04
C VAL A 127 1.13 6.67 25.05
N LYS A 128 -0.17 6.77 25.30
CA LYS A 128 -0.89 6.00 26.32
C LYS A 128 -1.77 4.88 25.76
N GLU A 129 -2.05 4.92 24.47
CA GLU A 129 -2.92 3.97 23.82
C GLU A 129 -2.39 3.59 22.43
N ILE A 130 -2.59 2.32 22.05
CA ILE A 130 -2.40 1.80 20.70
C ILE A 130 -3.75 1.28 20.23
N LYS A 131 -4.20 1.78 19.07
CA LYS A 131 -5.39 1.31 18.40
C LYS A 131 -5.02 0.20 17.43
N CYS A 132 -5.68 -0.93 17.55
CA CYS A 132 -5.51 -2.09 16.69
C CYS A 132 -6.86 -2.50 16.09
N PHE A 133 -6.88 -2.82 14.79
CA PHE A 133 -8.05 -3.42 14.15
C PHE A 133 -7.83 -4.93 14.00
N THR A 134 -8.85 -5.72 14.31
CA THR A 134 -8.83 -7.18 14.12
C THR A 134 -10.12 -7.68 13.50
N THR A 135 -10.01 -8.64 12.59
CA THR A 135 -11.15 -9.43 12.06
C THR A 135 -11.46 -10.64 12.92
N ARG A 136 -10.64 -10.92 13.93
CA ARG A 136 -10.78 -12.06 14.85
C ARG A 136 -10.82 -11.59 16.31
N PRO A 137 -11.88 -10.86 16.74
CA PRO A 137 -12.01 -10.40 18.11
C PRO A 137 -12.15 -11.57 19.12
N ASP A 138 -12.57 -12.73 18.66
CA ASP A 138 -12.68 -13.97 19.44
C ASP A 138 -11.32 -14.44 19.98
N THR A 139 -10.20 -14.08 19.33
CA THR A 139 -8.84 -14.47 19.76
C THR A 139 -8.22 -13.51 20.79
N LEU A 140 -8.93 -12.44 21.16
CA LEU A 140 -8.40 -11.41 22.07
C LEU A 140 -7.90 -11.97 23.41
N PHE A 141 -8.59 -12.97 23.97
CA PHE A 141 -8.23 -13.55 25.28
C PHE A 141 -7.01 -14.47 25.23
N GLY A 142 -6.51 -14.81 24.05
CA GLY A 142 -5.35 -15.69 23.84
C GLY A 142 -4.11 -15.01 23.31
N PHE A 143 -4.11 -13.68 23.13
CA PHE A 143 -2.94 -12.99 22.63
C PHE A 143 -1.86 -12.83 23.73
N SER A 144 -0.57 -12.86 23.32
CA SER A 144 0.57 -12.79 24.22
C SER A 144 1.38 -11.51 24.06
N PHE A 145 1.29 -10.87 22.91
CA PHE A 145 2.02 -9.64 22.61
C PHE A 145 1.33 -8.85 21.50
N LEU A 146 1.67 -7.57 21.42
CA LEU A 146 1.26 -6.68 20.35
C LEU A 146 2.48 -6.34 19.49
N ALA A 147 2.39 -6.55 18.18
CA ALA A 147 3.45 -6.19 17.25
C ALA A 147 3.10 -4.90 16.51
N LEU A 148 4.07 -4.01 16.40
CA LEU A 148 3.94 -2.76 15.66
C LEU A 148 4.91 -2.71 14.49
N SER A 149 4.52 -2.02 13.42
CA SER A 149 5.43 -1.72 12.33
C SER A 149 6.60 -0.87 12.83
N VAL A 150 7.78 -1.09 12.26
CA VAL A 150 8.96 -0.25 12.49
C VAL A 150 8.72 1.23 12.12
N ASP A 151 7.76 1.50 11.26
CA ASP A 151 7.35 2.85 10.85
C ASP A 151 6.28 3.47 11.77
N HIS A 152 5.82 2.75 12.81
CA HIS A 152 4.85 3.29 13.75
C HIS A 152 5.43 4.49 14.55
N PRO A 153 4.64 5.53 14.85
CA PRO A 153 5.14 6.72 15.57
C PRO A 153 5.87 6.45 16.89
N ILE A 154 5.54 5.35 17.57
CA ILE A 154 6.22 4.90 18.79
C ILE A 154 7.70 4.56 18.54
N SER A 155 8.04 4.14 17.34
CA SER A 155 9.42 3.77 16.96
C SER A 155 10.40 4.91 17.14
N LYS A 156 9.95 6.16 17.06
CA LYS A 156 10.77 7.36 17.27
C LYS A 156 11.39 7.43 18.66
N PHE A 157 10.78 6.80 19.65
CA PHE A 157 11.30 6.79 21.02
C PHE A 157 12.44 5.78 21.22
N TYR A 158 12.75 4.98 20.21
CA TYR A 158 13.82 3.98 20.21
C TYR A 158 14.93 4.29 19.19
N GLU A 159 14.90 5.46 18.54
CA GLU A 159 15.88 5.84 17.49
C GLU A 159 17.31 6.00 18.03
N ASP A 160 17.49 6.15 19.35
CA ASP A 160 18.81 6.20 20.01
C ASP A 160 19.30 4.81 20.42
N ASP A 161 18.50 3.76 20.34
CA ASP A 161 18.86 2.39 20.69
C ASP A 161 19.57 1.70 19.53
N GLN A 162 20.81 1.23 19.78
CA GLN A 162 21.66 0.61 18.76
C GLN A 162 21.06 -0.69 18.18
N ASP A 163 20.36 -1.46 19.00
CA ASP A 163 19.73 -2.71 18.55
C ASP A 163 18.47 -2.42 17.74
N PHE A 164 17.74 -1.35 18.08
CA PHE A 164 16.62 -0.88 17.28
C PHE A 164 17.08 -0.34 15.91
N ILE A 165 18.20 0.39 15.85
CA ILE A 165 18.76 0.89 14.58
C ILE A 165 19.09 -0.28 13.66
N LYS A 166 19.77 -1.31 14.14
CA LYS A 166 20.08 -2.52 13.36
C LYS A 166 18.81 -3.20 12.87
N PHE A 167 17.82 -3.39 13.75
CA PHE A 167 16.53 -3.96 13.40
C PHE A 167 15.82 -3.15 12.31
N LYS A 168 15.84 -1.81 12.39
CA LYS A 168 15.26 -0.91 11.39
C LYS A 168 15.96 -1.04 10.04
N GLU A 169 17.29 -1.18 10.03
CA GLU A 169 18.07 -1.42 8.82
C GLU A 169 17.76 -2.79 8.17
N GLU A 170 17.59 -3.84 8.97
CA GLU A 170 17.18 -5.14 8.47
C GLU A 170 15.77 -5.11 7.89
N CYS A 171 14.82 -4.46 8.56
CA CYS A 171 13.47 -4.28 8.04
C CYS A 171 13.44 -3.50 6.72
N SER A 172 14.37 -2.56 6.51
CA SER A 172 14.43 -1.80 5.26
C SER A 172 14.83 -2.63 4.04
N LYS A 173 15.49 -3.76 4.26
CA LYS A 173 15.93 -4.71 3.22
C LYS A 173 14.85 -5.73 2.85
N THR A 174 13.81 -5.88 3.69
CA THR A 174 12.69 -6.77 3.39
C THR A 174 11.81 -6.18 2.29
N GLY A 175 11.38 -7.02 1.34
CA GLY A 175 10.51 -6.59 0.26
C GLY A 175 9.17 -6.04 0.77
N THR A 176 8.52 -5.23 -0.07
CA THR A 176 7.24 -4.56 0.26
C THR A 176 6.01 -5.38 -0.14
N THR A 177 6.17 -6.52 -0.83
CA THR A 177 5.06 -7.38 -1.24
C THR A 177 4.62 -8.31 -0.10
N GLU A 178 3.32 -8.64 -0.04
CA GLU A 178 2.81 -9.60 0.95
C GLU A 178 3.52 -10.95 0.89
N GLU A 179 3.88 -11.41 -0.31
CA GLU A 179 4.59 -12.67 -0.52
C GLU A 179 6.01 -12.64 0.06
N SER A 180 6.76 -11.56 -0.17
CA SER A 180 8.11 -11.40 0.39
C SER A 180 8.10 -11.24 1.91
N ILE A 181 7.08 -10.58 2.47
CA ILE A 181 6.87 -10.47 3.91
C ILE A 181 6.50 -11.82 4.52
N ALA A 182 5.66 -12.62 3.84
CA ALA A 182 5.23 -13.93 4.32
C ALA A 182 6.35 -14.97 4.29
N GLN A 183 7.28 -14.89 3.33
CA GLN A 183 8.41 -15.81 3.17
C GLN A 183 9.66 -15.38 3.94
N GLY A 184 9.72 -14.08 4.35
CA GLY A 184 10.84 -13.55 5.10
C GLY A 184 10.95 -14.15 6.51
N GLU A 185 12.16 -14.22 7.04
CA GLU A 185 12.40 -14.56 8.44
C GLU A 185 11.72 -13.51 9.33
N LYS A 186 10.98 -13.99 10.34
CA LYS A 186 10.29 -13.09 11.28
C LYS A 186 11.30 -12.55 12.29
N ILE A 187 11.76 -11.35 12.04
CA ILE A 187 12.62 -10.60 12.95
C ILE A 187 11.76 -9.66 13.82
N GLY A 188 12.26 -9.30 14.98
CA GLY A 188 11.54 -8.40 15.88
C GLY A 188 12.46 -7.75 16.92
N PHE A 189 12.12 -6.55 17.31
CA PHE A 189 12.73 -5.83 18.44
C PHE A 189 11.75 -5.83 19.60
N LYS A 190 12.20 -6.33 20.75
CA LYS A 190 11.36 -6.41 21.96
C LYS A 190 11.52 -5.13 22.80
N THR A 191 10.42 -4.46 23.04
CA THR A 191 10.37 -3.29 23.94
C THR A 191 10.12 -3.68 25.39
N THR A 192 10.31 -2.73 26.29
CA THR A 192 10.00 -2.86 27.73
C THR A 192 8.58 -2.37 28.07
N LEU A 193 7.76 -2.06 27.07
CA LEU A 193 6.39 -1.61 27.28
C LEU A 193 5.47 -2.78 27.61
N GLU A 194 4.51 -2.53 28.51
CA GLU A 194 3.43 -3.43 28.91
C GLU A 194 2.05 -2.85 28.59
#